data_e7180607a44da399b647d75804477ba8
#
_entry.id   e7180607a44da399b647d75804477ba8
#
_cell.length_a   1.000
_cell.length_b   1.000
_cell.length_c   1.000
_cell.angle_alpha   90.00
_cell.angle_beta   90.00
_cell.angle_gamma   90.00
#
_symmetry.space_group_name_H-M   'P 1'
#
loop_
_entity.id
_entity.type
_entity.pdbx_description
1 polymer ?
#
loop_
_entity_poly.entity_id
_entity_poly.type
_entity_poly.pdbx_seq_one_letter_code
_entity_poly.pdbx_strand_id
1 'polypeptide(L)'
;MENIIVAEGLRKEYDGFALEDVSFRVPGGAIMGLIGENGAGKTTTIKCLLNLVRRDAGTVTLLGMDDLEGEKEIKQDVGVVLDECFFHDSLRAKDVGVILAPVYRGWDEELYRRYLKKYKLPEKKFIKEYSR
;
A
#
# COMPACT_ATOMS: atom_id res chain seq x y z
N MET A 1 -9.44 -19.63 -9.27
CA MET A 1 -8.55 -18.45 -9.40
C MET A 1 -7.67 -18.35 -8.15
N GLU A 2 -6.40 -18.16 -8.37
CA GLU A 2 -5.44 -18.12 -7.28
C GLU A 2 -5.61 -16.86 -6.42
N ASN A 3 -5.44 -17.00 -5.10
CA ASN A 3 -5.55 -15.86 -4.19
C ASN A 3 -4.26 -15.04 -4.21
N ILE A 4 -4.41 -13.73 -4.41
CA ILE A 4 -3.26 -12.80 -4.40
C ILE A 4 -2.95 -12.26 -3.01
N ILE A 5 -3.91 -12.31 -2.10
CA ILE A 5 -3.71 -11.98 -0.69
C ILE A 5 -4.32 -13.10 0.14
N VAL A 6 -3.57 -13.64 1.08
CA VAL A 6 -4.04 -14.60 2.07
C VAL A 6 -3.54 -14.14 3.43
N ALA A 7 -4.46 -13.81 4.32
CA ALA A 7 -4.17 -13.47 5.70
C ALA A 7 -4.83 -14.50 6.60
N GLU A 8 -4.08 -15.05 7.54
CA GLU A 8 -4.56 -16.06 8.45
C GLU A 8 -4.16 -15.76 9.88
N GLY A 9 -5.14 -15.61 10.76
CA GLY A 9 -4.93 -15.42 12.18
C GLY A 9 -4.17 -14.17 12.56
N LEU A 10 -4.35 -13.07 11.82
CA LEU A 10 -3.65 -11.82 12.09
C LEU A 10 -3.99 -11.30 13.48
N ARG A 11 -2.96 -10.95 14.23
CA ARG A 11 -3.10 -10.32 15.52
C ARG A 11 -2.14 -9.15 15.66
N LYS A 12 -2.65 -8.05 16.21
CA LYS A 12 -1.84 -6.89 16.60
C LYS A 12 -2.47 -6.24 17.81
N GLU A 13 -1.71 -6.11 18.88
CA GLU A 13 -2.18 -5.54 20.14
C GLU A 13 -1.55 -4.15 20.37
N TYR A 14 -2.40 -3.19 20.68
CA TYR A 14 -2.02 -1.85 21.12
C TYR A 14 -2.73 -1.56 22.44
N ASP A 15 -2.27 -0.56 23.17
CA ASP A 15 -2.97 -0.09 24.35
C ASP A 15 -4.39 0.35 23.98
N GLY A 16 -5.38 -0.31 24.58
CA GLY A 16 -6.79 0.01 24.36
C GLY A 16 -7.39 -0.54 23.05
N PHE A 17 -6.62 -1.27 22.25
CA PHE A 17 -7.12 -1.85 21.01
C PHE A 17 -6.37 -3.13 20.66
N ALA A 18 -7.09 -4.13 20.21
CA ALA A 18 -6.47 -5.34 19.67
C ALA A 18 -7.15 -5.78 18.39
N LEU A 19 -6.35 -6.07 17.38
CA LEU A 19 -6.78 -6.78 16.19
C LEU A 19 -6.58 -8.27 16.46
N GLU A 20 -7.65 -9.04 16.50
CA GLU A 20 -7.59 -10.45 16.89
C GLU A 20 -8.12 -11.36 15.79
N ASP A 21 -7.34 -12.41 15.49
CA ASP A 21 -7.71 -13.52 14.61
C ASP A 21 -8.40 -13.10 13.30
N VAL A 22 -7.79 -12.14 12.61
CA VAL A 22 -8.33 -11.69 11.32
C VAL A 22 -7.80 -12.58 10.21
N SER A 23 -8.72 -13.19 9.47
CA SER A 23 -8.39 -14.08 8.35
C SER A 23 -9.25 -13.73 7.14
N PHE A 24 -8.63 -13.62 5.98
CA PHE A 24 -9.35 -13.40 4.72
C PHE A 24 -8.47 -13.71 3.53
N ARG A 25 -9.11 -13.80 2.38
CA ARG A 25 -8.44 -14.07 1.10
C ARG A 25 -8.98 -13.15 0.02
N VAL A 26 -8.11 -12.70 -0.86
CA VAL A 26 -8.49 -11.89 -2.02
C VAL A 26 -8.06 -12.64 -3.28
N PRO A 27 -9.02 -13.08 -4.10
CA PRO A 27 -8.68 -13.73 -5.37
C PRO A 27 -8.03 -12.77 -6.35
N GLY A 28 -7.18 -13.29 -7.23
CA GLY A 28 -6.62 -12.51 -8.32
C GLY A 28 -7.72 -11.95 -9.23
N GLY A 29 -7.55 -10.71 -9.67
CA GLY A 29 -8.53 -10.02 -10.52
C GLY A 29 -9.76 -9.50 -9.80
N ALA A 30 -9.85 -9.65 -8.47
CA ALA A 30 -10.96 -9.17 -7.67
C ALA A 30 -10.64 -7.84 -6.98
N ILE A 31 -11.69 -7.08 -6.68
CA ILE A 31 -11.62 -5.90 -5.82
C ILE A 31 -12.38 -6.25 -4.55
N MET A 32 -11.71 -6.14 -3.42
CA MET A 32 -12.30 -6.44 -2.12
C MET A 32 -12.41 -5.17 -1.28
N GLY A 33 -13.58 -4.94 -0.70
CA GLY A 33 -13.80 -3.86 0.25
C GLY A 33 -13.53 -4.31 1.68
N LEU A 34 -12.83 -3.47 2.44
CA LEU A 34 -12.61 -3.66 3.86
C LEU A 34 -13.42 -2.57 4.57
N ILE A 35 -14.55 -2.97 5.14
CA ILE A 35 -15.55 -2.07 5.69
C ILE A 35 -15.59 -2.17 7.21
N GLY A 36 -15.77 -1.04 7.87
CA GLY A 36 -15.91 -0.96 9.32
C GLY A 36 -15.87 0.48 9.80
N GLU A 37 -16.25 0.69 11.04
CA GLU A 37 -16.16 2.01 11.66
C GLU A 37 -14.69 2.41 11.90
N ASN A 38 -14.45 3.70 12.12
CA ASN A 38 -13.13 4.19 12.50
C ASN A 38 -12.71 3.53 13.82
N GLY A 39 -11.49 3.00 13.83
CA GLY A 39 -10.98 2.26 14.99
C GLY A 39 -11.31 0.76 14.98
N ALA A 40 -11.97 0.25 13.93
CA ALA A 40 -12.29 -1.18 13.80
C ALA A 40 -11.10 -2.03 13.32
N GLY A 41 -9.95 -1.43 13.07
CA GLY A 41 -8.75 -2.16 12.67
C GLY A 41 -8.47 -2.22 11.17
N LYS A 42 -9.21 -1.48 10.34
CA LYS A 42 -8.99 -1.46 8.88
C LYS A 42 -7.56 -1.01 8.52
N THR A 43 -7.15 0.12 9.06
CA THR A 43 -5.81 0.68 8.82
C THR A 43 -4.73 -0.25 9.39
N THR A 44 -4.93 -0.78 10.58
CA THR A 44 -4.00 -1.71 11.21
C THR A 44 -3.84 -2.97 10.37
N THR A 45 -4.95 -3.52 9.85
CA THR A 45 -4.93 -4.69 8.98
C THR A 45 -4.07 -4.43 7.73
N ILE A 46 -4.31 -3.30 7.05
CA ILE A 46 -3.54 -2.92 5.86
C ILE A 46 -2.06 -2.76 6.19
N LYS A 47 -1.74 -2.09 7.28
CA LYS A 47 -0.35 -1.90 7.71
C LYS A 47 0.34 -3.22 8.05
N CYS A 48 -0.38 -4.18 8.63
CA CYS A 48 0.16 -5.52 8.88
C CYS A 48 0.43 -6.27 7.58
N LEU A 49 -0.46 -6.17 6.58
CA LEU A 49 -0.26 -6.79 5.28
C LEU A 49 1.01 -6.28 4.59
N LEU A 50 1.31 -5.00 4.77
CA LEU A 50 2.43 -4.33 4.12
C LEU A 50 3.73 -4.33 4.94
N ASN A 51 3.73 -4.96 6.11
CA ASN A 51 4.84 -4.92 7.06
C ASN A 51 5.26 -3.51 7.51
N LEU A 52 4.33 -2.56 7.46
CA LEU A 52 4.54 -1.22 8.02
C LEU A 52 4.42 -1.23 9.55
N VAL A 53 3.74 -2.23 10.08
CA VAL A 53 3.58 -2.51 11.49
C VAL A 53 3.86 -3.99 11.69
N ARG A 54 4.62 -4.34 12.72
CA ARG A 54 4.91 -5.72 13.04
C ARG A 54 3.69 -6.38 13.69
N ARG A 55 3.16 -7.43 13.06
CA ARG A 55 2.08 -8.20 13.65
C ARG A 55 2.60 -9.07 14.81
N ASP A 56 1.72 -9.35 15.78
CA ASP A 56 2.06 -10.18 16.93
C ASP A 56 1.85 -11.68 16.65
N ALA A 57 0.94 -12.01 15.73
CA ALA A 57 0.70 -13.38 15.30
C ALA A 57 0.05 -13.41 13.91
N GLY A 58 0.02 -14.58 13.33
CA GLY A 58 -0.60 -14.83 12.05
C GLY A 58 0.37 -14.86 10.89
N THR A 59 -0.15 -15.21 9.72
CA THR A 59 0.63 -15.31 8.50
C THR A 59 -0.01 -14.48 7.38
N VAL A 60 0.82 -13.98 6.49
CA VAL A 60 0.39 -13.23 5.31
C VAL A 60 1.14 -13.75 4.09
N THR A 61 0.39 -14.05 3.04
CA THR A 61 0.95 -14.38 1.73
C THR A 61 0.45 -13.35 0.73
N LEU A 62 1.35 -12.73 0.01
CA LEU A 62 1.04 -11.76 -1.04
C LEU A 62 1.66 -12.23 -2.35
N LEU A 63 0.86 -12.25 -3.42
CA LEU A 63 1.31 -12.66 -4.75
C LEU A 63 1.96 -14.07 -4.75
N GLY A 64 1.48 -14.96 -3.87
CA GLY A 64 2.01 -16.32 -3.75
C GLY A 64 3.28 -16.46 -2.92
N MET A 65 3.75 -15.37 -2.32
CA MET A 65 5.00 -15.35 -1.53
C MET A 65 4.73 -14.98 -0.08
N ASP A 66 5.49 -15.59 0.85
CA ASP A 66 5.47 -15.18 2.25
C ASP A 66 5.89 -13.71 2.35
N ASP A 67 5.15 -12.92 3.12
CA ASP A 67 5.36 -11.47 3.18
C ASP A 67 6.67 -11.03 3.81
N LEU A 68 7.25 -11.85 4.67
CA LEU A 68 8.53 -11.55 5.30
C LEU A 68 9.70 -12.00 4.43
N GLU A 69 9.64 -13.22 3.91
CA GLU A 69 10.71 -13.79 3.08
C GLU A 69 10.76 -13.14 1.69
N GLY A 70 9.60 -12.85 1.12
CA GLY A 70 9.47 -12.28 -0.22
C GLY A 70 9.28 -10.77 -0.26
N GLU A 71 9.50 -10.06 0.85
CA GLU A 71 9.15 -8.64 0.98
C GLU A 71 9.65 -7.76 -0.15
N LYS A 72 10.90 -7.90 -0.55
CA LYS A 72 11.48 -7.08 -1.62
C LYS A 72 10.82 -7.32 -2.97
N GLU A 73 10.58 -8.57 -3.31
CA GLU A 73 9.94 -8.93 -4.58
C GLU A 73 8.47 -8.52 -4.58
N ILE A 74 7.77 -8.75 -3.48
CA ILE A 74 6.37 -8.36 -3.33
C ILE A 74 6.20 -6.86 -3.54
N LYS A 75 7.03 -6.05 -2.90
CA LYS A 75 6.91 -4.58 -2.96
C LYS A 75 7.21 -3.98 -4.33
N GLN A 76 7.86 -4.73 -5.21
CA GLN A 76 8.03 -4.31 -6.61
C GLN A 76 6.69 -4.25 -7.36
N ASP A 77 5.74 -5.11 -6.99
CA ASP A 77 4.48 -5.27 -7.68
C ASP A 77 3.27 -4.76 -6.88
N VAL A 78 3.50 -4.08 -5.77
CA VAL A 78 2.44 -3.54 -4.92
C VAL A 78 2.51 -2.03 -4.87
N GLY A 79 1.39 -1.38 -5.16
CA GLY A 79 1.21 0.05 -4.97
C GLY A 79 0.31 0.31 -3.77
N VAL A 80 0.57 1.36 -3.03
CA VAL A 80 -0.19 1.72 -1.84
C VAL A 80 -0.59 3.19 -1.90
N VAL A 81 -1.86 3.46 -1.61
CA VAL A 81 -2.37 4.82 -1.43
C VAL A 81 -2.95 4.90 -0.02
N LEU A 82 -2.39 5.75 0.80
CA LEU A 82 -2.84 5.97 2.18
C LEU A 82 -3.52 7.33 2.31
N ASP A 83 -4.22 7.56 3.42
CA ASP A 83 -4.94 8.81 3.68
C ASP A 83 -4.03 10.03 3.70
N GLU A 84 -2.79 9.85 4.17
CA GLU A 84 -1.80 10.90 4.22
C GLU A 84 -0.80 10.77 3.08
N CYS A 85 -0.40 11.91 2.52
CA CYS A 85 0.69 11.95 1.56
C CYS A 85 2.01 12.00 2.33
N PHE A 86 2.85 10.98 2.14
CA PHE A 86 4.14 10.90 2.81
C PHE A 86 5.27 11.62 2.08
N PHE A 87 4.99 12.18 0.91
CA PHE A 87 5.97 13.00 0.19
C PHE A 87 6.00 14.41 0.76
N HIS A 88 7.19 14.96 0.88
CA HIS A 88 7.37 16.30 1.41
C HIS A 88 6.64 17.35 0.55
N ASP A 89 6.02 18.31 1.20
CA ASP A 89 5.22 19.36 0.54
C ASP A 89 6.02 20.23 -0.44
N SER A 90 7.32 20.34 -0.27
CA SER A 90 8.20 21.10 -1.15
C SER A 90 8.62 20.34 -2.42
N LEU A 91 8.23 19.07 -2.54
CA LEU A 91 8.48 18.30 -3.74
C LEU A 91 7.43 18.62 -4.82
N ARG A 92 7.84 18.54 -6.07
CA ARG A 92 6.94 18.65 -7.22
C ARG A 92 6.56 17.24 -7.69
N ALA A 93 5.48 17.13 -8.45
CA ALA A 93 5.08 15.83 -9.00
C ALA A 93 6.20 15.15 -9.79
N LYS A 94 6.99 15.92 -10.54
CA LYS A 94 8.14 15.38 -11.28
C LYS A 94 9.23 14.84 -10.34
N ASP A 95 9.40 15.45 -9.17
CA ASP A 95 10.40 15.01 -8.20
C ASP A 95 10.02 13.66 -7.58
N VAL A 96 8.73 13.43 -7.36
CA VAL A 96 8.22 12.14 -6.89
C VAL A 96 8.59 11.03 -7.87
N GLY A 97 8.44 11.27 -9.18
CA GLY A 97 8.86 10.33 -10.20
C GLY A 97 10.36 10.02 -10.15
N VAL A 98 11.18 11.06 -9.96
CA VAL A 98 12.64 10.90 -9.84
C VAL A 98 13.01 10.03 -8.62
N ILE A 99 12.30 10.21 -7.51
CA ILE A 99 12.52 9.43 -6.28
C ILE A 99 12.10 7.97 -6.46
N LEU A 100 10.95 7.73 -7.09
CA LEU A 100 10.38 6.38 -7.23
C LEU A 100 11.04 5.56 -8.32
N ALA A 101 11.53 6.17 -9.39
CA ALA A 101 12.09 5.47 -10.52
C ALA A 101 13.18 4.44 -10.15
N PRO A 102 14.18 4.76 -9.31
CA PRO A 102 15.19 3.77 -8.94
C PRO A 102 14.70 2.70 -7.97
N VAL A 103 13.55 2.93 -7.31
CA VAL A 103 12.98 1.98 -6.33
C VAL A 103 12.27 0.83 -7.05
N TYR A 104 11.57 1.12 -8.15
CA TYR A 104 10.78 0.15 -8.89
C TYR A 104 11.46 -0.23 -10.20
N ARG A 105 11.81 -1.52 -10.36
CA ARG A 105 12.46 -2.03 -11.57
C ARG A 105 11.62 -1.85 -12.82
N GLY A 106 10.29 -1.93 -12.67
CA GLY A 106 9.33 -1.76 -13.76
C GLY A 106 8.86 -0.34 -13.96
N TRP A 107 9.54 0.66 -13.41
CA TRP A 107 9.13 2.06 -13.55
C TRP A 107 9.06 2.48 -15.01
N ASP A 108 7.93 3.07 -15.41
CA ASP A 108 7.67 3.59 -16.75
C ASP A 108 7.45 5.10 -16.66
N GLU A 109 8.49 5.86 -16.98
CA GLU A 109 8.47 7.32 -16.90
C GLU A 109 7.43 7.94 -17.84
N GLU A 110 7.30 7.40 -19.04
CA GLU A 110 6.32 7.88 -20.00
C GLU A 110 4.89 7.68 -19.50
N LEU A 111 4.61 6.51 -18.90
CA LEU A 111 3.32 6.19 -18.31
C LEU A 111 3.01 7.12 -17.13
N TYR A 112 4.01 7.41 -16.29
CA TYR A 112 3.88 8.35 -15.17
C TYR A 112 3.44 9.73 -15.66
N ARG A 113 4.12 10.25 -16.70
CA ARG A 113 3.79 11.54 -17.30
C ARG A 113 2.39 11.54 -17.92
N ARG A 114 2.00 10.45 -18.57
CA ARG A 114 0.65 10.32 -19.14
C ARG A 114 -0.42 10.37 -18.08
N TYR A 115 -0.22 9.74 -16.92
CA TYR A 115 -1.16 9.81 -15.81
C TYR A 115 -1.22 11.20 -15.19
N LEU A 116 -0.10 11.89 -15.03
CA LEU A 116 -0.11 13.27 -14.55
C LEU A 116 -0.95 14.15 -15.47
N LYS A 117 -0.81 13.99 -16.77
CA LYS A 117 -1.58 14.74 -17.76
C LYS A 117 -3.06 14.36 -17.73
N LYS A 118 -3.36 13.07 -17.68
CA LYS A 118 -4.74 12.55 -17.64
C LYS A 118 -5.52 13.08 -16.44
N TYR A 119 -4.90 13.14 -15.29
CA TYR A 119 -5.54 13.61 -14.05
C TYR A 119 -5.30 15.09 -13.80
N LYS A 120 -4.75 15.83 -14.79
CA LYS A 120 -4.51 17.27 -14.72
C LYS A 120 -3.65 17.66 -13.52
N LEU A 121 -2.56 16.91 -13.29
CA LEU A 121 -1.60 17.15 -12.22
C LEU A 121 -0.32 17.74 -12.84
N PRO A 122 -0.13 19.09 -12.83
CA PRO A 122 1.06 19.68 -13.45
C PRO A 122 2.36 19.19 -12.81
N GLU A 123 3.31 18.79 -13.65
CA GLU A 123 4.60 18.23 -13.20
C GLU A 123 5.40 19.18 -12.29
N LYS A 124 5.30 20.47 -12.54
CA LYS A 124 6.08 21.50 -11.86
C LYS A 124 5.40 22.07 -10.62
N LYS A 125 4.17 21.66 -10.35
CA LYS A 125 3.42 22.12 -9.19
C LYS A 125 3.89 21.40 -7.93
N PHE A 126 4.05 22.15 -6.84
CA PHE A 126 4.43 21.54 -5.56
C PHE A 126 3.26 20.76 -4.94
N ILE A 127 3.60 19.70 -4.21
CA ILE A 127 2.60 18.84 -3.56
C ILE A 127 1.66 19.64 -2.66
N LYS A 128 2.18 20.61 -1.92
CA LYS A 128 1.38 21.48 -1.07
C LYS A 128 0.30 22.26 -1.79
N GLU A 129 0.44 22.43 -3.11
CA GLU A 129 -0.53 23.20 -3.93
C GLU A 129 -1.64 22.33 -4.51
N TYR A 130 -1.54 21.00 -4.41
CA TYR A 130 -2.60 20.10 -4.86
C TYR A 130 -3.71 20.02 -3.81
N SER A 131 -4.94 19.91 -4.27
CA SER A 131 -6.06 19.59 -3.38
C SER A 131 -6.04 18.10 -3.01
N ARG A 132 -6.54 17.79 -1.85
CA ARG A 132 -6.68 16.40 -1.40
C ARG A 132 -7.87 15.72 -2.09
#